data_23c785efe5bc213c65a0ed8f7a494e2f
#
_entry.id   23c785efe5bc213c65a0ed8f7a494e2f
#
_cell.length_a   1.000
_cell.length_b   1.000
_cell.length_c   1.000
_cell.angle_alpha   90.00
_cell.angle_beta   90.00
_cell.angle_gamma   90.00
#
_symmetry.space_group_name_H-M   'P 1'
#
loop_
_entity.id
_entity.type
_entity.pdbx_description
1 polymer ?
#
loop_
_entity_poly.entity_id
_entity_poly.type
_entity_poly.pdbx_seq_one_letter_code
_entity_poly.pdbx_strand_id
1 'polypeptide(L)'
;MHMLKTGVLACAVALAGCGAITRTTYEAPQVALPAQFEHAQPSAATPAPEAWWRAFGDPRLDAWIDMALARNPDLATAGIRVRRAALQAQLAGRALLPQPGGTLSTGASRPLSGSPRSTLETSSATLSVGWELDLFDRLGAQRDAAVFEAQASEQDRQAVALSLAATTASLYWQLALANERLEFARQSLEYTRRTGELVEAQYRSGAVSSLERREARQALAEQQALLSQYTQARAELRQALNELLLGAEAPGGEPQALPTGALPAIAAGLPAELLGRRPDLRAAELRLRASLASSDAATARYYPTLSLTGSLGGSSNSLLDLLANPVTALGASMTLPFLNVGEMRLNTAIARNQHEEAVVNFRKSLYAALAETEKALSARTELASQEQAQQRVMQESAEITRLYEARYRAGQVPLRTWLDAQERSRNAQLALSALHLAQLQNQVTINKVLGGGWQTP
;
A
#
# COMPACT_ATOMS: atom_id res chain seq x y z
N MET A 1 -27.29 18.26 -54.24
CA MET A 1 -27.43 17.97 -52.79
C MET A 1 -27.01 16.55 -52.38
N HIS A 2 -27.15 15.53 -53.22
CA HIS A 2 -26.74 14.13 -52.90
C HIS A 2 -25.21 13.92 -52.92
N MET A 3 -24.47 14.51 -53.87
CA MET A 3 -22.99 14.38 -53.94
C MET A 3 -22.27 15.01 -52.77
N LEU A 4 -22.80 16.06 -52.15
CA LEU A 4 -22.21 16.69 -50.96
C LEU A 4 -22.39 15.82 -49.73
N LYS A 5 -23.52 15.08 -49.59
CA LYS A 5 -23.78 14.17 -48.48
C LYS A 5 -22.91 12.92 -48.54
N THR A 6 -22.67 12.37 -49.74
CA THR A 6 -21.77 11.22 -49.93
C THR A 6 -20.31 11.58 -49.70
N GLY A 7 -19.88 12.79 -50.10
CA GLY A 7 -18.52 13.26 -49.79
C GLY A 7 -18.25 13.49 -48.30
N VAL A 8 -19.22 14.05 -47.60
CA VAL A 8 -19.12 14.25 -46.14
C VAL A 8 -19.10 12.90 -45.37
N LEU A 9 -19.90 11.92 -45.83
CA LEU A 9 -19.94 10.58 -45.22
C LEU A 9 -18.63 9.79 -45.47
N ALA A 10 -18.05 9.91 -46.68
CA ALA A 10 -16.77 9.29 -47.02
C ALA A 10 -15.60 9.93 -46.25
N CYS A 11 -15.57 11.25 -46.06
CA CYS A 11 -14.62 11.95 -45.21
C CYS A 11 -14.78 11.54 -43.73
N ALA A 12 -16.01 11.40 -43.22
CA ALA A 12 -16.25 10.99 -41.83
C ALA A 12 -15.76 9.56 -41.56
N VAL A 13 -15.93 8.64 -42.52
CA VAL A 13 -15.44 7.25 -42.41
C VAL A 13 -13.91 7.18 -42.53
N ALA A 14 -13.29 7.98 -43.38
CA ALA A 14 -11.83 8.07 -43.48
C ALA A 14 -11.20 8.69 -42.23
N LEU A 15 -11.85 9.66 -41.59
CA LEU A 15 -11.43 10.30 -40.36
C LEU A 15 -11.52 9.36 -39.11
N ALA A 16 -12.50 8.43 -39.09
CA ALA A 16 -12.65 7.47 -37.98
C ALA A 16 -11.56 6.38 -37.95
N GLY A 17 -10.84 6.15 -39.08
CA GLY A 17 -9.78 5.12 -39.17
C GLY A 17 -8.37 5.60 -38.79
N CYS A 18 -8.14 6.91 -38.69
CA CYS A 18 -6.78 7.45 -38.48
C CYS A 18 -6.23 7.20 -37.07
N GLY A 19 -7.08 7.12 -36.04
CA GLY A 19 -6.67 6.84 -34.67
C GLY A 19 -6.06 5.43 -34.46
N ALA A 20 -6.46 4.46 -35.28
CA ALA A 20 -5.92 3.10 -35.20
C ALA A 20 -4.43 2.99 -35.60
N ILE A 21 -3.89 4.00 -36.30
CA ILE A 21 -2.50 4.01 -36.79
C ILE A 21 -1.51 4.34 -35.65
N THR A 22 -1.95 5.06 -34.63
CA THR A 22 -1.11 5.58 -33.53
C THR A 22 -1.26 4.80 -32.24
N ARG A 23 -2.26 3.91 -32.15
CA ARG A 23 -2.50 3.08 -30.96
C ARG A 23 -1.77 1.75 -31.03
N THR A 24 -1.01 1.48 -30.00
CA THR A 24 -0.34 0.19 -29.80
C THR A 24 -1.27 -0.76 -29.03
N THR A 25 -1.42 -1.98 -29.54
CA THR A 25 -2.18 -3.01 -28.82
C THR A 25 -1.39 -3.41 -27.57
N TYR A 26 -2.04 -3.38 -26.40
CA TYR A 26 -1.40 -3.85 -25.18
C TYR A 26 -1.24 -5.36 -25.19
N GLU A 27 -0.01 -5.80 -25.02
CA GLU A 27 0.35 -7.20 -24.80
C GLU A 27 0.93 -7.34 -23.40
N ALA A 28 0.36 -8.25 -22.60
CA ALA A 28 0.88 -8.51 -21.28
C ALA A 28 2.33 -9.05 -21.38
N PRO A 29 3.28 -8.49 -20.61
CA PRO A 29 4.65 -8.96 -20.62
C PRO A 29 4.72 -10.46 -20.30
N GLN A 30 5.34 -11.24 -21.18
CA GLN A 30 5.57 -12.66 -20.94
C GLN A 30 6.52 -12.83 -19.76
N VAL A 31 6.07 -13.60 -18.76
CA VAL A 31 6.82 -13.97 -17.57
C VAL A 31 6.70 -15.47 -17.38
N ALA A 32 7.81 -16.15 -17.20
CA ALA A 32 7.80 -17.56 -16.84
C ALA A 32 7.31 -17.72 -15.40
N LEU A 33 6.07 -18.17 -15.24
CA LEU A 33 5.47 -18.44 -13.94
C LEU A 33 5.58 -19.93 -13.63
N PRO A 34 5.93 -20.33 -12.39
CA PRO A 34 5.82 -21.72 -11.98
C PRO A 34 4.35 -22.16 -12.01
N ALA A 35 4.11 -23.46 -12.31
CA ALA A 35 2.76 -23.99 -12.37
C ALA A 35 2.07 -24.00 -11.00
N GLN A 36 2.83 -24.15 -9.92
CA GLN A 36 2.36 -24.14 -8.52
C GLN A 36 3.48 -23.64 -7.59
N PHE A 37 3.12 -23.21 -6.42
CA PHE A 37 4.09 -22.88 -5.37
C PHE A 37 4.73 -24.17 -4.82
N GLU A 38 6.03 -24.14 -4.58
CA GLU A 38 6.81 -25.30 -4.10
C GLU A 38 6.35 -25.74 -2.69
N HIS A 39 6.03 -24.77 -1.82
CA HIS A 39 5.62 -25.03 -0.43
C HIS A 39 4.09 -24.93 -0.24
N ALA A 40 3.30 -24.91 -1.32
CA ALA A 40 1.85 -24.95 -1.21
C ALA A 40 1.39 -26.32 -0.72
N GLN A 41 0.66 -26.33 0.39
CA GLN A 41 -0.01 -27.56 0.86
C GLN A 41 -1.35 -27.70 0.12
N PRO A 42 -1.72 -28.93 -0.32
CA PRO A 42 -3.05 -29.19 -0.85
C PRO A 42 -4.09 -28.76 0.19
N SER A 43 -4.94 -27.84 -0.17
CA SER A 43 -6.00 -27.34 0.71
C SER A 43 -7.32 -27.30 -0.04
N ALA A 44 -8.38 -27.85 0.55
CA ALA A 44 -9.76 -27.67 0.09
C ALA A 44 -10.34 -26.30 0.52
N ALA A 45 -9.53 -25.43 1.15
CA ALA A 45 -9.99 -24.13 1.59
C ALA A 45 -10.34 -23.24 0.40
N THR A 46 -11.41 -22.46 0.54
CA THR A 46 -11.75 -21.38 -0.38
C THR A 46 -10.76 -20.21 -0.23
N PRO A 47 -10.54 -19.40 -1.27
CA PRO A 47 -9.76 -18.18 -1.15
C PRO A 47 -10.23 -17.35 0.03
N ALA A 48 -9.28 -16.68 0.71
CA ALA A 48 -9.59 -15.85 1.86
C ALA A 48 -10.65 -14.79 1.50
N PRO A 49 -11.66 -14.55 2.34
CA PRO A 49 -12.62 -13.48 2.15
C PRO A 49 -11.93 -12.10 2.30
N GLU A 50 -12.59 -11.03 1.87
CA GLU A 50 -12.10 -9.65 2.00
C GLU A 50 -11.66 -9.30 3.44
N ALA A 51 -12.42 -9.77 4.42
CA ALA A 51 -12.12 -9.63 5.85
C ALA A 51 -11.44 -10.90 6.40
N TRP A 52 -10.26 -11.26 5.87
CA TRP A 52 -9.51 -12.47 6.23
C TRP A 52 -9.23 -12.61 7.73
N TRP A 53 -9.16 -11.49 8.48
CA TRP A 53 -8.89 -11.50 9.92
C TRP A 53 -10.03 -12.10 10.74
N ARG A 54 -11.27 -12.09 10.24
CA ARG A 54 -12.43 -12.72 10.91
C ARG A 54 -12.30 -14.24 11.05
N ALA A 55 -11.45 -14.86 10.22
CA ALA A 55 -11.17 -16.29 10.32
C ALA A 55 -10.43 -16.68 11.61
N PHE A 56 -9.84 -15.72 12.34
CA PHE A 56 -9.25 -15.96 13.66
C PHE A 56 -10.28 -16.07 14.79
N GLY A 57 -11.55 -15.67 14.55
CA GLY A 57 -12.63 -15.80 15.53
C GLY A 57 -12.47 -14.92 16.76
N ASP A 58 -11.69 -13.83 16.68
CA ASP A 58 -11.52 -12.85 17.75
C ASP A 58 -12.28 -11.55 17.46
N PRO A 59 -13.47 -11.34 18.08
CA PRO A 59 -14.28 -10.13 17.86
C PRO A 59 -13.58 -8.81 18.27
N ARG A 60 -12.59 -8.87 19.17
CA ARG A 60 -11.80 -7.68 19.55
C ARG A 60 -10.82 -7.32 18.43
N LEU A 61 -10.13 -8.31 17.86
CA LEU A 61 -9.29 -8.11 16.69
C LEU A 61 -10.09 -7.50 15.54
N ASP A 62 -11.29 -8.03 15.26
CA ASP A 62 -12.19 -7.51 14.24
C ASP A 62 -12.50 -6.02 14.47
N ALA A 63 -12.90 -5.69 15.69
CA ALA A 63 -13.25 -4.31 16.06
C ALA A 63 -12.06 -3.33 15.96
N TRP A 64 -10.84 -3.81 16.29
CA TRP A 64 -9.62 -2.99 16.18
C TRP A 64 -9.27 -2.72 14.71
N ILE A 65 -9.36 -3.74 13.85
CA ILE A 65 -9.08 -3.59 12.42
C ILE A 65 -10.14 -2.70 11.77
N ASP A 66 -11.43 -2.91 12.06
CA ASP A 66 -12.51 -2.10 11.52
C ASP A 66 -12.35 -0.61 11.95
N MET A 67 -11.94 -0.36 13.19
CA MET A 67 -11.64 1.00 13.65
C MET A 67 -10.43 1.61 12.94
N ALA A 68 -9.35 0.85 12.76
CA ALA A 68 -8.17 1.30 12.03
C ALA A 68 -8.52 1.67 10.58
N LEU A 69 -9.27 0.81 9.89
CA LEU A 69 -9.73 1.06 8.53
C LEU A 69 -10.64 2.29 8.42
N ALA A 70 -11.45 2.56 9.44
CA ALA A 70 -12.36 3.71 9.44
C ALA A 70 -11.67 5.05 9.74
N ARG A 71 -10.56 5.05 10.50
CA ARG A 71 -9.98 6.28 11.07
C ARG A 71 -8.56 6.60 10.59
N ASN A 72 -7.83 5.64 10.05
CA ASN A 72 -6.43 5.83 9.74
C ASN A 72 -6.20 6.95 8.70
N PRO A 73 -5.30 7.91 8.96
CA PRO A 73 -5.04 9.05 8.08
C PRO A 73 -4.37 8.67 6.76
N ASP A 74 -3.57 7.60 6.73
CA ASP A 74 -2.92 7.15 5.50
C ASP A 74 -3.95 6.60 4.52
N LEU A 75 -4.95 5.85 5.01
CA LEU A 75 -6.05 5.36 4.19
C LEU A 75 -6.96 6.51 3.74
N ALA A 76 -7.23 7.49 4.59
CA ALA A 76 -7.95 8.71 4.21
C ALA A 76 -7.20 9.50 3.13
N THR A 77 -5.87 9.64 3.27
CA THR A 77 -5.00 10.28 2.27
C THR A 77 -5.00 9.51 0.94
N ALA A 78 -4.96 8.17 0.98
CA ALA A 78 -5.09 7.34 -0.21
C ALA A 78 -6.44 7.58 -0.92
N GLY A 79 -7.55 7.66 -0.18
CA GLY A 79 -8.87 8.01 -0.72
C GLY A 79 -8.92 9.40 -1.36
N ILE A 80 -8.21 10.39 -0.79
CA ILE A 80 -8.08 11.73 -1.39
C ILE A 80 -7.26 11.65 -2.71
N ARG A 81 -6.20 10.85 -2.75
CA ARG A 81 -5.40 10.63 -3.98
C ARG A 81 -6.25 10.00 -5.09
N VAL A 82 -7.10 9.03 -4.77
CA VAL A 82 -8.05 8.44 -5.73
C VAL A 82 -8.98 9.50 -6.32
N ARG A 83 -9.61 10.32 -5.46
CA ARG A 83 -10.48 11.41 -5.94
C ARG A 83 -9.73 12.41 -6.83
N ARG A 84 -8.50 12.78 -6.45
CA ARG A 84 -7.64 13.66 -7.26
C ARG A 84 -7.33 13.05 -8.62
N ALA A 85 -6.93 11.77 -8.66
CA ALA A 85 -6.63 11.08 -9.91
C ALA A 85 -7.87 10.97 -10.82
N ALA A 86 -9.05 10.68 -10.24
CA ALA A 86 -10.30 10.68 -10.98
C ALA A 86 -10.65 12.05 -11.59
N LEU A 87 -10.42 13.14 -10.85
CA LEU A 87 -10.59 14.51 -11.37
C LEU A 87 -9.59 14.83 -12.49
N GLN A 88 -8.34 14.36 -12.37
CA GLN A 88 -7.32 14.52 -13.42
C GLN A 88 -7.71 13.76 -14.70
N ALA A 89 -8.26 12.55 -14.57
CA ALA A 89 -8.79 11.77 -15.70
C ALA A 89 -9.97 12.50 -16.37
N GLN A 90 -10.89 13.05 -15.59
CA GLN A 90 -11.98 13.88 -16.12
C GLN A 90 -11.46 15.14 -16.82
N LEU A 91 -10.45 15.82 -16.24
CA LEU A 91 -9.84 17.01 -16.85
C LEU A 91 -9.16 16.65 -18.19
N ALA A 92 -8.44 15.52 -18.26
CA ALA A 92 -7.86 15.04 -19.52
C ALA A 92 -8.96 14.78 -20.58
N GLY A 93 -10.09 14.21 -20.17
CA GLY A 93 -11.25 14.00 -21.05
C GLY A 93 -11.90 15.31 -21.55
N ARG A 94 -11.78 16.41 -20.79
CA ARG A 94 -12.28 17.72 -21.22
C ARG A 94 -11.54 18.26 -22.45
N ALA A 95 -10.27 17.92 -22.66
CA ALA A 95 -9.50 18.32 -23.81
C ALA A 95 -10.10 17.84 -25.17
N LEU A 96 -10.91 16.77 -25.14
CA LEU A 96 -11.63 16.26 -26.31
C LEU A 96 -12.87 17.11 -26.71
N LEU A 97 -13.33 17.98 -25.83
CA LEU A 97 -14.53 18.80 -26.03
C LEU A 97 -14.16 20.20 -26.47
N PRO A 98 -15.08 20.91 -27.17
CA PRO A 98 -14.90 22.33 -27.46
C PRO A 98 -14.67 23.15 -26.20
N GLN A 99 -13.64 24.01 -26.22
CA GLN A 99 -13.22 24.82 -25.08
C GLN A 99 -13.72 26.27 -25.27
N PRO A 100 -14.70 26.73 -24.46
CA PRO A 100 -15.11 28.11 -24.47
C PRO A 100 -14.08 29.00 -23.79
N GLY A 101 -13.86 30.19 -24.34
CA GLY A 101 -12.99 31.20 -23.78
C GLY A 101 -13.61 32.59 -23.89
N GLY A 102 -13.16 33.53 -23.10
CA GLY A 102 -13.57 34.92 -23.18
C GLY A 102 -12.39 35.83 -22.84
N THR A 103 -12.20 36.86 -23.62
CA THR A 103 -11.15 37.87 -23.40
C THR A 103 -11.77 39.25 -23.44
N LEU A 104 -11.50 40.06 -22.41
CA LEU A 104 -11.76 41.47 -22.37
C LEU A 104 -10.42 42.18 -22.22
N SER A 105 -10.10 43.08 -23.14
CA SER A 105 -8.86 43.84 -23.07
C SER A 105 -9.13 45.31 -23.35
N THR A 106 -8.40 46.20 -22.68
CA THR A 106 -8.32 47.60 -22.96
C THR A 106 -6.87 48.04 -22.89
N GLY A 107 -6.45 48.88 -23.77
CA GLY A 107 -5.07 49.35 -23.83
C GLY A 107 -5.01 50.74 -24.47
N ALA A 108 -4.00 51.52 -24.09
CA ALA A 108 -3.67 52.77 -24.69
C ALA A 108 -2.23 52.72 -25.20
N SER A 109 -2.00 53.06 -26.44
CA SER A 109 -0.68 53.13 -27.04
C SER A 109 -0.41 54.55 -27.60
N ARG A 110 0.80 55.07 -27.37
CA ARG A 110 1.24 56.36 -27.87
C ARG A 110 2.61 56.22 -28.51
N PRO A 111 2.78 56.59 -29.79
CA PRO A 111 4.10 56.62 -30.40
C PRO A 111 5.01 57.64 -29.69
N LEU A 112 6.25 57.22 -29.36
CA LEU A 112 7.23 58.08 -28.73
C LEU A 112 7.97 58.97 -29.74
N SER A 113 7.95 58.62 -31.02
CA SER A 113 8.55 59.37 -32.14
C SER A 113 7.62 59.39 -33.34
N GLY A 114 7.68 60.39 -34.17
CA GLY A 114 6.82 60.59 -35.33
C GLY A 114 5.63 61.54 -35.07
N SER A 115 4.89 61.95 -36.14
CA SER A 115 3.65 62.75 -36.04
C SER A 115 2.55 62.04 -36.82
N PRO A 116 1.29 61.97 -36.27
CA PRO A 116 0.81 62.61 -35.04
C PRO A 116 1.07 61.73 -33.78
N ARG A 117 1.34 62.40 -32.65
CA ARG A 117 1.52 61.74 -31.31
C ARG A 117 0.18 61.55 -30.58
N SER A 118 -0.83 61.07 -31.30
CA SER A 118 -2.12 60.74 -30.66
C SER A 118 -2.04 59.45 -29.84
N THR A 119 -2.70 59.49 -28.70
CA THR A 119 -2.92 58.24 -27.93
C THR A 119 -4.03 57.46 -28.64
N LEU A 120 -3.73 56.24 -29.01
CA LEU A 120 -4.71 55.31 -29.56
C LEU A 120 -5.22 54.43 -28.39
N GLU A 121 -6.47 54.58 -28.06
CA GLU A 121 -7.17 53.68 -27.11
C GLU A 121 -7.82 52.58 -27.92
N THR A 122 -7.71 51.34 -27.40
CA THR A 122 -8.33 50.17 -28.03
C THR A 122 -8.95 49.30 -26.93
N SER A 123 -10.22 49.04 -27.05
CA SER A 123 -10.94 48.12 -26.20
C SER A 123 -11.49 46.97 -27.06
N SER A 124 -11.36 45.73 -26.59
CA SER A 124 -11.91 44.55 -27.28
C SER A 124 -12.54 43.59 -26.31
N ALA A 125 -13.65 42.99 -26.70
CA ALA A 125 -14.28 41.88 -26.03
C ALA A 125 -14.51 40.76 -27.05
N THR A 126 -14.06 39.55 -26.71
CA THR A 126 -14.19 38.40 -27.60
C THR A 126 -14.60 37.18 -26.78
N LEU A 127 -15.68 36.55 -27.22
CA LEU A 127 -16.03 35.17 -26.80
C LEU A 127 -15.52 34.25 -27.89
N SER A 128 -14.88 33.15 -27.49
CA SER A 128 -14.31 32.19 -28.43
C SER A 128 -14.63 30.75 -28.01
N VAL A 129 -14.68 29.87 -29.01
CA VAL A 129 -14.72 28.44 -28.82
C VAL A 129 -13.62 27.84 -29.68
N GLY A 130 -12.70 27.13 -29.05
CA GLY A 130 -11.66 26.37 -29.72
C GLY A 130 -11.90 24.86 -29.56
N TRP A 131 -11.69 24.09 -30.61
CA TRP A 131 -11.81 22.65 -30.60
C TRP A 131 -10.73 21.99 -31.47
N GLU A 132 -9.90 21.16 -30.86
CA GLU A 132 -8.96 20.30 -31.57
C GLU A 132 -9.65 18.98 -31.91
N LEU A 133 -9.71 18.65 -33.21
CA LEU A 133 -10.20 17.35 -33.65
C LEU A 133 -9.10 16.32 -33.43
N ASP A 134 -9.37 15.36 -32.59
CA ASP A 134 -8.41 14.31 -32.23
C ASP A 134 -8.35 13.19 -33.29
N LEU A 135 -7.87 13.52 -34.48
CA LEU A 135 -7.83 12.64 -35.65
C LEU A 135 -6.89 11.45 -35.46
N PHE A 136 -5.82 11.64 -34.71
CA PHE A 136 -4.78 10.64 -34.45
C PHE A 136 -4.78 10.16 -33.01
N ASP A 137 -5.88 10.37 -32.30
CA ASP A 137 -6.13 9.88 -30.94
C ASP A 137 -5.06 10.25 -29.91
N ARG A 138 -4.44 11.46 -30.08
CA ARG A 138 -3.48 12.02 -29.15
C ARG A 138 -4.11 12.37 -27.80
N LEU A 139 -5.21 13.10 -27.84
CA LEU A 139 -5.96 13.52 -26.65
C LEU A 139 -6.67 12.32 -26.00
N GLY A 140 -7.19 11.39 -26.82
CA GLY A 140 -7.74 10.12 -26.36
C GLY A 140 -6.71 9.28 -25.61
N ALA A 141 -5.48 9.16 -26.13
CA ALA A 141 -4.39 8.46 -25.46
C ALA A 141 -4.00 9.11 -24.12
N GLN A 142 -3.96 10.44 -24.06
CA GLN A 142 -3.70 11.17 -22.82
C GLN A 142 -4.80 10.93 -21.76
N ARG A 143 -6.08 10.95 -22.20
CA ARG A 143 -7.21 10.60 -21.33
C ARG A 143 -7.08 9.19 -20.80
N ASP A 144 -6.78 8.22 -21.67
CA ASP A 144 -6.69 6.80 -21.28
C ASP A 144 -5.52 6.58 -20.31
N ALA A 145 -4.38 7.23 -20.53
CA ALA A 145 -3.28 7.20 -19.55
C ALA A 145 -3.71 7.72 -18.17
N ALA A 146 -4.46 8.82 -18.13
CA ALA A 146 -4.98 9.38 -16.88
C ALA A 146 -6.06 8.48 -16.24
N VAL A 147 -6.88 7.79 -17.03
CA VAL A 147 -7.89 6.82 -16.55
C VAL A 147 -7.21 5.62 -15.93
N PHE A 148 -6.17 5.05 -16.58
CA PHE A 148 -5.42 3.93 -16.02
C PHE A 148 -4.70 4.33 -14.72
N GLU A 149 -4.15 5.55 -14.61
CA GLU A 149 -3.54 6.02 -13.37
C GLU A 149 -4.59 6.24 -12.26
N ALA A 150 -5.81 6.69 -12.59
CA ALA A 150 -6.89 6.78 -11.62
C ALA A 150 -7.31 5.39 -11.09
N GLN A 151 -7.39 4.40 -11.98
CA GLN A 151 -7.65 3.00 -11.60
C GLN A 151 -6.50 2.42 -10.77
N ALA A 152 -5.23 2.71 -11.12
CA ALA A 152 -4.06 2.31 -10.34
C ALA A 152 -4.09 2.91 -8.93
N SER A 153 -4.47 4.18 -8.79
CA SER A 153 -4.62 4.84 -7.49
C SER A 153 -5.67 4.16 -6.59
N GLU A 154 -6.75 3.61 -7.17
CA GLU A 154 -7.72 2.82 -6.41
C GLU A 154 -7.13 1.49 -5.92
N GLN A 155 -6.31 0.82 -6.76
CA GLN A 155 -5.60 -0.38 -6.33
C GLN A 155 -4.56 -0.06 -5.24
N ASP A 156 -3.87 1.07 -5.31
CA ASP A 156 -2.98 1.54 -4.23
C ASP A 156 -3.74 1.74 -2.92
N ARG A 157 -4.94 2.32 -2.96
CA ARG A 157 -5.79 2.48 -1.77
C ARG A 157 -6.14 1.12 -1.15
N GLN A 158 -6.46 0.12 -1.98
CA GLN A 158 -6.73 -1.25 -1.52
C GLN A 158 -5.47 -1.88 -0.90
N ALA A 159 -4.29 -1.68 -1.50
CA ALA A 159 -3.03 -2.16 -0.96
C ALA A 159 -2.70 -1.51 0.40
N VAL A 160 -2.99 -0.21 0.57
CA VAL A 160 -2.85 0.50 1.85
C VAL A 160 -3.81 -0.09 2.89
N ALA A 161 -5.08 -0.34 2.55
CA ALA A 161 -6.05 -0.94 3.46
C ALA A 161 -5.62 -2.35 3.90
N LEU A 162 -5.16 -3.18 2.97
CA LEU A 162 -4.64 -4.52 3.25
C LEU A 162 -3.42 -4.47 4.19
N SER A 163 -2.48 -3.57 3.92
CA SER A 163 -1.30 -3.37 4.76
C SER A 163 -1.68 -2.86 6.15
N LEU A 164 -2.65 -1.95 6.25
CA LEU A 164 -3.14 -1.41 7.52
C LEU A 164 -3.78 -2.51 8.37
N ALA A 165 -4.65 -3.34 7.79
CA ALA A 165 -5.26 -4.48 8.48
C ALA A 165 -4.17 -5.46 8.99
N ALA A 166 -3.17 -5.77 8.15
CA ALA A 166 -2.05 -6.63 8.52
C ALA A 166 -1.20 -6.05 9.65
N THR A 167 -0.89 -4.75 9.60
CA THR A 167 -0.13 -4.06 10.66
C THR A 167 -0.91 -4.02 11.97
N THR A 168 -2.21 -3.71 11.92
CA THR A 168 -3.09 -3.70 13.10
C THR A 168 -3.14 -5.07 13.76
N ALA A 169 -3.34 -6.15 12.99
CA ALA A 169 -3.34 -7.51 13.51
C ALA A 169 -2.00 -7.88 14.16
N SER A 170 -0.89 -7.53 13.50
CA SER A 170 0.45 -7.81 14.02
C SER A 170 0.73 -7.08 15.34
N LEU A 171 0.37 -5.81 15.44
CA LEU A 171 0.53 -5.02 16.66
C LEU A 171 -0.41 -5.51 17.78
N TYR A 172 -1.64 -5.90 17.44
CA TYR A 172 -2.60 -6.48 18.38
C TYR A 172 -2.02 -7.73 19.06
N TRP A 173 -1.47 -8.67 18.29
CA TRP A 173 -0.87 -9.87 18.86
C TRP A 173 0.46 -9.62 19.56
N GLN A 174 1.26 -8.64 19.09
CA GLN A 174 2.44 -8.21 19.85
C GLN A 174 2.05 -7.66 21.23
N LEU A 175 0.96 -6.89 21.33
CA LEU A 175 0.44 -6.42 22.61
C LEU A 175 -0.08 -7.60 23.48
N ALA A 176 -0.75 -8.57 22.85
CA ALA A 176 -1.18 -9.81 23.55
C ALA A 176 0.02 -10.52 24.17
N LEU A 177 1.09 -10.74 23.39
CA LEU A 177 2.33 -11.34 23.89
C LEU A 177 2.99 -10.48 24.98
N ALA A 178 2.98 -9.16 24.85
CA ALA A 178 3.56 -8.28 25.87
C ALA A 178 2.79 -8.36 27.19
N ASN A 179 1.47 -8.45 27.16
CA ASN A 179 0.63 -8.65 28.35
C ASN A 179 0.86 -10.05 28.98
N GLU A 180 0.95 -11.09 28.16
CA GLU A 180 1.28 -12.46 28.60
C GLU A 180 2.66 -12.51 29.29
N ARG A 181 3.68 -11.90 28.68
CA ARG A 181 5.02 -11.82 29.25
C ARG A 181 5.07 -11.02 30.54
N LEU A 182 4.31 -9.94 30.63
CA LEU A 182 4.23 -9.13 31.84
C LEU A 182 3.62 -9.93 33.00
N GLU A 183 2.54 -10.65 32.73
CA GLU A 183 1.93 -11.53 33.74
C GLU A 183 2.86 -12.66 34.16
N PHE A 184 3.53 -13.30 33.20
CA PHE A 184 4.54 -14.31 33.47
C PHE A 184 5.72 -13.77 34.29
N ALA A 185 6.19 -12.56 34.02
CA ALA A 185 7.25 -11.92 34.79
C ALA A 185 6.81 -11.61 36.23
N ARG A 186 5.56 -11.24 36.47
CA ARG A 186 5.02 -11.06 37.82
C ARG A 186 5.00 -12.36 38.61
N GLN A 187 4.55 -13.42 37.98
CA GLN A 187 4.54 -14.77 38.61
C GLN A 187 5.96 -15.26 38.89
N SER A 188 6.90 -15.05 37.96
CA SER A 188 8.31 -15.39 38.12
C SER A 188 8.98 -14.59 39.26
N LEU A 189 8.67 -13.30 39.37
CA LEU A 189 9.16 -12.45 40.44
C LEU A 189 8.66 -12.95 41.81
N GLU A 190 7.37 -13.26 41.93
CA GLU A 190 6.79 -13.77 43.16
C GLU A 190 7.42 -15.13 43.56
N TYR A 191 7.62 -16.01 42.58
CA TYR A 191 8.29 -17.31 42.83
C TYR A 191 9.74 -17.10 43.29
N THR A 192 10.49 -16.23 42.63
CA THR A 192 11.89 -15.93 43.02
C THR A 192 11.97 -15.23 44.38
N ARG A 193 10.99 -14.39 44.74
CA ARG A 193 10.86 -13.80 46.09
C ARG A 193 10.70 -14.84 47.15
N ARG A 194 9.81 -15.83 46.95
CA ARG A 194 9.63 -16.96 47.92
C ARG A 194 10.88 -17.83 48.04
N THR A 195 11.58 -18.06 46.93
CA THR A 195 12.88 -18.74 46.95
C THR A 195 13.89 -17.96 47.79
N GLY A 196 13.97 -16.64 47.62
CA GLY A 196 14.83 -15.77 48.42
C GLY A 196 14.51 -15.79 49.92
N GLU A 197 13.23 -15.83 50.31
CA GLU A 197 12.78 -15.94 51.68
C GLU A 197 13.20 -17.29 52.31
N LEU A 198 13.08 -18.37 51.55
CA LEU A 198 13.55 -19.70 52.00
C LEU A 198 15.08 -19.68 52.24
N VAL A 199 15.86 -19.16 51.29
CA VAL A 199 17.34 -19.08 51.43
C VAL A 199 17.74 -18.17 52.59
N GLU A 200 17.05 -17.06 52.83
CA GLU A 200 17.32 -16.17 53.96
C GLU A 200 17.02 -16.85 55.29
N ALA A 201 15.96 -17.65 55.39
CA ALA A 201 15.64 -18.46 56.59
C ALA A 201 16.72 -19.52 56.83
N GLN A 202 17.18 -20.25 55.80
CA GLN A 202 18.24 -21.22 55.87
C GLN A 202 19.58 -20.57 56.24
N TYR A 203 19.89 -19.40 55.75
CA TYR A 203 21.10 -18.66 56.13
C TYR A 203 21.10 -18.29 57.61
N ARG A 204 19.98 -17.82 58.17
CA ARG A 204 19.85 -17.50 59.57
C ARG A 204 20.01 -18.72 60.50
N SER A 205 19.59 -19.89 60.03
CA SER A 205 19.79 -21.14 60.74
C SER A 205 21.18 -21.78 60.56
N GLY A 206 22.05 -21.17 59.73
CA GLY A 206 23.38 -21.69 59.41
C GLY A 206 23.39 -22.84 58.41
N ALA A 207 22.26 -23.15 57.76
CA ALA A 207 22.13 -24.26 56.83
C ALA A 207 22.71 -23.96 55.43
N VAL A 208 22.84 -22.70 55.05
CA VAL A 208 23.41 -22.26 53.77
C VAL A 208 24.44 -21.15 53.96
N SER A 209 25.30 -20.94 52.96
CA SER A 209 26.39 -19.98 52.99
C SER A 209 25.95 -18.54 52.57
N SER A 210 26.81 -17.57 52.80
CA SER A 210 26.62 -16.19 52.32
C SER A 210 26.61 -16.12 50.80
N LEU A 211 27.22 -17.07 50.10
CA LEU A 211 27.21 -17.14 48.63
C LEU A 211 25.78 -17.38 48.11
N GLU A 212 25.10 -18.41 48.61
CA GLU A 212 23.73 -18.77 48.19
C GLU A 212 22.75 -17.65 48.49
N ARG A 213 22.90 -16.95 49.64
CA ARG A 213 22.13 -15.74 49.95
C ARG A 213 22.33 -14.63 48.91
N ARG A 214 23.56 -14.43 48.44
CA ARG A 214 23.87 -13.41 47.39
C ARG A 214 23.31 -13.83 46.04
N GLU A 215 23.41 -15.10 45.67
CA GLU A 215 22.82 -15.66 44.44
C GLU A 215 21.29 -15.50 44.41
N ALA A 216 20.60 -15.77 45.52
CA ALA A 216 19.16 -15.56 45.62
C ALA A 216 18.77 -14.07 45.50
N ARG A 217 19.56 -13.17 46.07
CA ARG A 217 19.33 -11.70 45.92
C ARG A 217 19.61 -11.20 44.51
N GLN A 218 20.64 -11.74 43.87
CA GLN A 218 20.94 -11.44 42.46
C GLN A 218 19.77 -11.86 41.55
N ALA A 219 19.30 -13.09 41.67
CA ALA A 219 18.17 -13.61 40.89
C ALA A 219 16.90 -12.77 41.09
N LEU A 220 16.64 -12.29 42.31
CA LEU A 220 15.51 -11.40 42.57
C LEU A 220 15.66 -10.05 41.84
N ALA A 221 16.84 -9.44 41.88
CA ALA A 221 17.12 -8.17 41.20
C ALA A 221 16.99 -8.31 39.67
N GLU A 222 17.44 -9.44 39.10
CA GLU A 222 17.30 -9.75 37.68
C GLU A 222 15.81 -9.85 37.27
N GLN A 223 14.96 -10.51 38.06
CA GLN A 223 13.52 -10.58 37.77
C GLN A 223 12.82 -9.22 37.91
N GLN A 224 13.26 -8.34 38.83
CA GLN A 224 12.76 -6.97 38.94
C GLN A 224 13.11 -6.14 37.70
N ALA A 225 14.34 -6.25 37.20
CA ALA A 225 14.80 -5.58 36.00
C ALA A 225 13.99 -6.05 34.76
N LEU A 226 13.77 -7.37 34.65
CA LEU A 226 12.98 -7.96 33.55
C LEU A 226 11.52 -7.49 33.57
N LEU A 227 10.89 -7.41 34.74
CA LEU A 227 9.53 -6.86 34.89
C LEU A 227 9.45 -5.41 34.39
N SER A 228 10.45 -4.59 34.74
CA SER A 228 10.52 -3.19 34.26
C SER A 228 10.66 -3.13 32.73
N GLN A 229 11.50 -3.98 32.14
CA GLN A 229 11.70 -4.07 30.70
C GLN A 229 10.38 -4.45 29.98
N TYR A 230 9.64 -5.45 30.46
CA TYR A 230 8.37 -5.84 29.84
C TYR A 230 7.28 -4.77 30.03
N THR A 231 7.29 -4.05 31.16
CA THR A 231 6.39 -2.90 31.37
C THR A 231 6.62 -1.81 30.33
N GLN A 232 7.88 -1.50 30.04
CA GLN A 232 8.25 -0.51 29.02
C GLN A 232 7.87 -0.99 27.62
N ALA A 233 8.20 -2.24 27.25
CA ALA A 233 7.85 -2.80 25.94
C ALA A 233 6.34 -2.78 25.68
N ARG A 234 5.53 -3.10 26.71
CA ARG A 234 4.07 -2.97 26.62
C ARG A 234 3.63 -1.53 26.39
N ALA A 235 4.22 -0.55 27.09
CA ALA A 235 3.89 0.86 26.95
C ALA A 235 4.19 1.36 25.53
N GLU A 236 5.31 0.95 24.94
CA GLU A 236 5.69 1.27 23.56
C GLU A 236 4.67 0.73 22.54
N LEU A 237 4.25 -0.54 22.69
CA LEU A 237 3.25 -1.15 21.82
C LEU A 237 1.88 -0.47 21.93
N ARG A 238 1.48 -0.06 23.14
CA ARG A 238 0.27 0.72 23.33
C ARG A 238 0.34 2.06 22.60
N GLN A 239 1.48 2.74 22.66
CA GLN A 239 1.66 4.00 21.95
C GLN A 239 1.63 3.81 20.43
N ALA A 240 2.26 2.76 19.89
CA ALA A 240 2.19 2.44 18.47
C ALA A 240 0.74 2.18 17.99
N LEU A 241 -0.06 1.48 18.80
CA LEU A 241 -1.48 1.25 18.51
C LEU A 241 -2.30 2.54 18.67
N ASN A 242 -2.04 3.36 19.69
CA ASN A 242 -2.70 4.64 19.85
C ASN A 242 -2.43 5.58 18.66
N GLU A 243 -1.20 5.60 18.14
CA GLU A 243 -0.85 6.36 16.95
C GLU A 243 -1.65 5.85 15.73
N LEU A 244 -1.69 4.55 15.54
CA LEU A 244 -2.41 3.91 14.42
C LEU A 244 -3.92 4.18 14.48
N LEU A 245 -4.50 4.27 15.69
CA LEU A 245 -5.92 4.53 15.95
C LEU A 245 -6.24 6.02 16.20
N LEU A 246 -5.26 6.93 16.07
CA LEU A 246 -5.40 8.36 16.37
C LEU A 246 -5.91 8.64 17.80
N GLY A 247 -5.40 7.92 18.78
CA GLY A 247 -5.77 8.10 20.19
C GLY A 247 -7.16 7.61 20.58
N ALA A 248 -7.85 6.90 19.69
CA ALA A 248 -9.15 6.30 20.01
C ALA A 248 -8.98 5.14 20.99
N GLU A 249 -9.89 5.03 21.95
CA GLU A 249 -9.93 3.87 22.84
C GLU A 249 -10.22 2.59 22.04
N ALA A 250 -9.42 1.57 22.30
CA ALA A 250 -9.54 0.28 21.66
C ALA A 250 -10.83 -0.44 22.08
N PRO A 251 -11.69 -0.83 21.11
CA PRO A 251 -12.94 -1.48 21.44
C PRO A 251 -12.70 -2.83 22.13
N GLY A 252 -13.44 -3.11 23.20
CA GLY A 252 -13.37 -4.39 23.93
C GLY A 252 -12.11 -4.59 24.78
N GLY A 253 -11.28 -3.55 24.97
CA GLY A 253 -10.08 -3.58 25.79
C GLY A 253 -8.88 -4.27 25.11
N GLU A 254 -7.78 -4.41 25.85
CA GLU A 254 -6.53 -5.01 25.36
C GLU A 254 -6.59 -6.55 25.40
N PRO A 255 -5.96 -7.23 24.41
CA PRO A 255 -5.77 -8.70 24.47
C PRO A 255 -4.82 -9.06 25.60
N GLN A 256 -5.15 -10.09 26.38
CA GLN A 256 -4.35 -10.48 27.55
C GLN A 256 -3.31 -11.55 27.24
N ALA A 257 -3.58 -12.40 26.25
CA ALA A 257 -2.71 -13.51 25.84
C ALA A 257 -2.90 -13.81 24.35
N LEU A 258 -1.97 -14.54 23.77
CA LEU A 258 -2.07 -15.07 22.41
C LEU A 258 -3.20 -16.12 22.32
N PRO A 259 -3.90 -16.24 21.17
CA PRO A 259 -4.89 -17.29 20.96
C PRO A 259 -4.20 -18.67 20.94
N THR A 260 -4.81 -19.67 21.58
CA THR A 260 -4.30 -21.05 21.62
C THR A 260 -4.96 -21.97 20.58
N GLY A 261 -5.83 -21.45 19.73
CA GLY A 261 -6.55 -22.19 18.70
C GLY A 261 -5.68 -22.53 17.48
N ALA A 262 -6.17 -23.49 16.67
CA ALA A 262 -5.53 -23.80 15.39
C ALA A 262 -5.59 -22.59 14.44
N LEU A 263 -4.50 -22.38 13.69
CA LEU A 263 -4.45 -21.31 12.68
C LEU A 263 -5.44 -21.59 11.54
N PRO A 264 -6.07 -20.56 10.98
CA PRO A 264 -6.95 -20.69 9.84
C PRO A 264 -6.29 -21.41 8.65
N ALA A 265 -7.07 -22.22 7.94
CA ALA A 265 -6.59 -22.88 6.74
C ALA A 265 -6.32 -21.84 5.63
N ILE A 266 -5.33 -22.08 4.79
CA ILE A 266 -4.93 -21.20 3.69
C ILE A 266 -5.11 -21.93 2.37
N ALA A 267 -5.75 -21.25 1.41
CA ALA A 267 -5.73 -21.64 0.00
C ALA A 267 -4.69 -20.77 -0.72
N ALA A 268 -3.51 -21.33 -0.98
CA ALA A 268 -2.44 -20.59 -1.65
C ALA A 268 -2.80 -20.19 -3.09
N GLY A 269 -3.67 -20.95 -3.77
CA GLY A 269 -4.02 -20.73 -5.17
C GLY A 269 -2.85 -21.04 -6.12
N LEU A 270 -2.97 -20.59 -7.37
CA LEU A 270 -1.92 -20.71 -8.36
C LEU A 270 -1.09 -19.43 -8.47
N PRO A 271 0.22 -19.52 -8.79
CA PRO A 271 1.07 -18.33 -8.97
C PRO A 271 0.50 -17.31 -9.96
N ALA A 272 -0.11 -17.76 -11.05
CA ALA A 272 -0.74 -16.89 -12.04
C ALA A 272 -1.95 -16.09 -11.49
N GLU A 273 -2.64 -16.60 -10.48
CA GLU A 273 -3.79 -15.93 -9.88
C GLU A 273 -3.42 -14.69 -9.06
N LEU A 274 -2.15 -14.56 -8.63
CA LEU A 274 -1.66 -13.39 -7.90
C LEU A 274 -1.86 -12.10 -8.69
N LEU A 275 -1.70 -12.15 -10.02
CA LEU A 275 -1.91 -10.99 -10.90
C LEU A 275 -3.33 -10.41 -10.77
N GLY A 276 -4.33 -11.30 -10.60
CA GLY A 276 -5.72 -10.89 -10.44
C GLY A 276 -6.13 -10.59 -9.00
N ARG A 277 -5.35 -11.00 -8.00
CA ARG A 277 -5.70 -10.92 -6.57
C ARG A 277 -4.96 -9.82 -5.82
N ARG A 278 -3.68 -9.60 -6.12
CA ARG A 278 -2.83 -8.61 -5.41
C ARG A 278 -3.09 -7.19 -5.94
N PRO A 279 -3.56 -6.27 -5.09
CA PRO A 279 -3.81 -4.89 -5.52
C PRO A 279 -2.56 -4.16 -6.02
N ASP A 280 -1.38 -4.41 -5.43
CA ASP A 280 -0.11 -3.81 -5.83
C ASP A 280 0.33 -4.24 -7.24
N LEU A 281 0.12 -5.52 -7.61
CA LEU A 281 0.39 -6.02 -8.96
C LEU A 281 -0.61 -5.46 -9.99
N ARG A 282 -1.87 -5.33 -9.60
CA ARG A 282 -2.91 -4.70 -10.44
C ARG A 282 -2.61 -3.22 -10.68
N ALA A 283 -2.17 -2.49 -9.64
CA ALA A 283 -1.72 -1.11 -9.79
C ALA A 283 -0.52 -1.00 -10.74
N ALA A 284 0.45 -1.91 -10.62
CA ALA A 284 1.61 -1.94 -11.48
C ALA A 284 1.25 -2.23 -12.96
N GLU A 285 0.31 -3.17 -13.22
CA GLU A 285 -0.20 -3.44 -14.56
C GLU A 285 -0.94 -2.24 -15.16
N LEU A 286 -1.80 -1.59 -14.39
CA LEU A 286 -2.51 -0.39 -14.83
C LEU A 286 -1.55 0.76 -15.17
N ARG A 287 -0.48 0.95 -14.41
CA ARG A 287 0.58 1.91 -14.72
C ARG A 287 1.38 1.54 -15.96
N LEU A 288 1.57 0.24 -16.20
CA LEU A 288 2.17 -0.22 -17.45
C LEU A 288 1.29 0.14 -18.65
N ARG A 289 -0.04 -0.04 -18.55
CA ARG A 289 -0.99 0.39 -19.59
C ARG A 289 -1.01 1.92 -19.73
N ALA A 290 -0.92 2.66 -18.63
CA ALA A 290 -0.82 4.13 -18.65
C ALA A 290 0.45 4.59 -19.37
N SER A 291 1.59 3.93 -19.15
CA SER A 291 2.85 4.26 -19.82
C SER A 291 2.80 3.98 -21.33
N LEU A 292 2.12 2.90 -21.75
CA LEU A 292 1.89 2.60 -23.16
C LEU A 292 1.04 3.68 -23.81
N ALA A 293 -0.09 4.04 -23.21
CA ALA A 293 -0.96 5.10 -23.70
C ALA A 293 -0.23 6.46 -23.75
N SER A 294 0.65 6.75 -22.78
CA SER A 294 1.50 7.94 -22.78
C SER A 294 2.51 7.94 -23.94
N SER A 295 3.09 6.77 -24.25
CA SER A 295 4.00 6.60 -25.40
C SER A 295 3.28 6.80 -26.73
N ASP A 296 2.04 6.28 -26.85
CA ASP A 296 1.20 6.49 -28.01
C ASP A 296 0.84 7.97 -28.18
N ALA A 297 0.47 8.65 -27.10
CA ALA A 297 0.19 10.09 -27.09
C ALA A 297 1.43 10.91 -27.50
N ALA A 298 2.63 10.54 -27.04
CA ALA A 298 3.88 11.20 -27.41
C ALA A 298 4.21 11.00 -28.90
N THR A 299 3.90 9.85 -29.46
CA THR A 299 4.03 9.56 -30.89
C THR A 299 2.99 10.33 -31.70
N ALA A 300 1.71 10.31 -31.27
CA ALA A 300 0.61 10.99 -31.92
C ALA A 300 0.77 12.54 -31.92
N ARG A 301 1.55 13.09 -30.98
CA ARG A 301 1.87 14.53 -30.92
C ARG A 301 2.52 15.08 -32.18
N TYR A 302 3.19 14.25 -32.97
CA TYR A 302 3.90 14.64 -34.17
C TYR A 302 3.09 14.44 -35.45
N TYR A 303 1.85 13.96 -35.35
CA TYR A 303 0.90 13.92 -36.47
C TYR A 303 0.21 15.28 -36.65
N PRO A 304 -0.32 15.55 -37.85
CA PRO A 304 -1.02 16.83 -38.11
C PRO A 304 -2.20 17.04 -37.15
N THR A 305 -2.28 18.22 -36.55
CA THR A 305 -3.42 18.59 -35.70
C THR A 305 -4.34 19.56 -36.43
N LEU A 306 -5.65 19.31 -36.37
CA LEU A 306 -6.68 20.15 -36.96
C LEU A 306 -7.48 20.84 -35.85
N SER A 307 -7.40 22.16 -35.79
CA SER A 307 -8.12 22.96 -34.81
C SER A 307 -9.20 23.79 -35.50
N LEU A 308 -10.40 23.77 -34.96
CA LEU A 308 -11.53 24.62 -35.34
C LEU A 308 -11.69 25.73 -34.30
N THR A 309 -11.89 26.95 -34.77
CA THR A 309 -12.11 28.10 -33.90
C THR A 309 -13.34 28.87 -34.35
N GLY A 310 -14.15 29.28 -33.38
CA GLY A 310 -15.26 30.21 -33.58
C GLY A 310 -15.11 31.38 -32.61
N SER A 311 -15.34 32.60 -33.07
CA SER A 311 -15.33 33.75 -32.17
C SER A 311 -16.44 34.74 -32.51
N LEU A 312 -16.94 35.40 -31.48
CA LEU A 312 -17.87 36.51 -31.53
C LEU A 312 -17.31 37.63 -30.67
N GLY A 313 -17.07 38.81 -31.24
CA GLY A 313 -16.49 39.91 -30.47
C GLY A 313 -16.66 41.23 -31.15
N GLY A 314 -16.18 42.28 -30.51
CA GLY A 314 -16.12 43.64 -31.05
C GLY A 314 -14.86 44.33 -30.54
N SER A 315 -14.42 45.32 -31.30
CA SER A 315 -13.35 46.23 -30.87
C SER A 315 -13.75 47.66 -31.16
N SER A 316 -13.41 48.58 -30.27
CA SER A 316 -13.72 50.00 -30.39
C SER A 316 -12.64 50.83 -29.71
N ASN A 317 -12.56 52.11 -30.11
CA ASN A 317 -11.73 53.11 -29.45
C ASN A 317 -12.35 53.59 -28.13
N SER A 318 -13.58 53.18 -27.82
CA SER A 318 -14.31 53.49 -26.58
C SER A 318 -14.89 52.24 -25.98
N LEU A 319 -14.79 52.11 -24.67
CA LEU A 319 -15.36 50.97 -23.94
C LEU A 319 -16.88 50.88 -24.07
N LEU A 320 -17.55 52.02 -24.21
CA LEU A 320 -19.01 52.12 -24.34
C LEU A 320 -19.53 51.65 -25.70
N ASP A 321 -18.72 51.76 -26.75
CA ASP A 321 -19.09 51.39 -28.13
C ASP A 321 -18.61 49.96 -28.51
N LEU A 322 -18.17 49.19 -27.54
CA LEU A 322 -17.57 47.87 -27.74
C LEU A 322 -18.51 46.88 -28.45
N LEU A 323 -19.80 46.96 -28.21
CA LEU A 323 -20.82 46.10 -28.81
C LEU A 323 -21.52 46.71 -30.02
N ALA A 324 -21.12 47.93 -30.46
CA ALA A 324 -21.76 48.60 -31.58
C ALA A 324 -21.49 47.90 -32.92
N ASN A 325 -20.34 47.24 -33.06
CA ASN A 325 -19.94 46.54 -34.30
C ASN A 325 -19.47 45.11 -33.99
N PRO A 326 -20.38 44.17 -33.71
CA PRO A 326 -20.00 42.79 -33.45
C PRO A 326 -19.46 42.10 -34.71
N VAL A 327 -18.37 41.34 -34.55
CA VAL A 327 -17.73 40.53 -35.60
C VAL A 327 -17.80 39.07 -35.23
N THR A 328 -18.24 38.22 -36.16
CA THR A 328 -18.19 36.76 -36.03
C THR A 328 -17.12 36.22 -36.96
N ALA A 329 -16.25 35.37 -36.44
CA ALA A 329 -15.26 34.69 -37.25
C ALA A 329 -15.29 33.18 -37.02
N LEU A 330 -15.13 32.41 -38.10
CA LEU A 330 -14.94 30.97 -38.08
C LEU A 330 -13.61 30.69 -38.79
N GLY A 331 -12.80 29.83 -38.16
CA GLY A 331 -11.49 29.47 -38.69
C GLY A 331 -11.20 27.98 -38.53
N ALA A 332 -10.39 27.46 -39.43
CA ALA A 332 -9.78 26.14 -39.28
C ALA A 332 -8.28 26.29 -39.52
N SER A 333 -7.47 25.69 -38.66
CA SER A 333 -6.02 25.73 -38.79
C SER A 333 -5.45 24.32 -38.67
N MET A 334 -4.42 24.00 -39.46
CA MET A 334 -3.70 22.75 -39.42
C MET A 334 -2.25 23.02 -39.04
N THR A 335 -1.79 22.35 -38.00
CA THR A 335 -0.38 22.38 -37.59
C THR A 335 0.32 21.07 -38.01
N LEU A 336 1.57 21.18 -38.47
CA LEU A 336 2.38 20.06 -38.99
C LEU A 336 3.65 19.86 -38.16
N PRO A 337 3.54 19.27 -36.93
CA PRO A 337 4.68 19.15 -35.98
C PRO A 337 5.78 18.21 -36.48
N PHE A 338 5.50 17.27 -37.38
CA PHE A 338 6.44 16.29 -37.92
C PHE A 338 7.63 16.93 -38.66
N LEU A 339 7.53 18.22 -39.04
CA LEU A 339 8.63 18.95 -39.68
C LEU A 339 9.86 19.09 -38.79
N ASN A 340 9.70 19.03 -37.46
CA ASN A 340 10.82 18.97 -36.49
C ASN A 340 11.27 17.54 -36.27
N VAL A 341 11.88 16.92 -37.29
CA VAL A 341 12.29 15.49 -37.29
C VAL A 341 13.23 15.15 -36.13
N GLY A 342 14.15 16.04 -35.79
CA GLY A 342 15.12 15.83 -34.71
C GLY A 342 14.45 15.67 -33.35
N GLU A 343 13.58 16.60 -32.99
CA GLU A 343 12.81 16.58 -31.74
C GLU A 343 11.84 15.39 -31.71
N MET A 344 11.15 15.12 -32.81
CA MET A 344 10.25 13.98 -32.95
C MET A 344 10.95 12.66 -32.60
N ARG A 345 12.12 12.39 -33.20
CA ARG A 345 12.87 11.16 -32.95
C ARG A 345 13.28 11.00 -31.50
N LEU A 346 13.78 12.08 -30.89
CA LEU A 346 14.24 12.05 -29.50
C LEU A 346 13.08 11.86 -28.51
N ASN A 347 12.02 12.62 -28.65
CA ASN A 347 10.87 12.51 -27.73
C ASN A 347 10.12 11.18 -27.87
N THR A 348 10.00 10.65 -29.09
CA THR A 348 9.42 9.31 -29.30
C THR A 348 10.32 8.21 -28.70
N ALA A 349 11.65 8.31 -28.86
CA ALA A 349 12.58 7.39 -28.25
C ALA A 349 12.54 7.46 -26.71
N ILE A 350 12.49 8.66 -26.12
CA ILE A 350 12.34 8.83 -24.68
C ILE A 350 11.05 8.16 -24.17
N ALA A 351 9.92 8.39 -24.83
CA ALA A 351 8.63 7.81 -24.42
C ALA A 351 8.64 6.28 -24.53
N ARG A 352 9.28 5.70 -25.54
CA ARG A 352 9.46 4.26 -25.68
C ARG A 352 10.33 3.69 -24.55
N ASN A 353 11.46 4.34 -24.26
CA ASN A 353 12.35 3.90 -23.16
C ASN A 353 11.63 3.95 -21.80
N GLN A 354 10.78 4.96 -21.56
CA GLN A 354 9.95 5.05 -20.36
C GLN A 354 8.95 3.88 -20.27
N HIS A 355 8.37 3.47 -21.39
CA HIS A 355 7.51 2.28 -21.43
C HIS A 355 8.31 0.99 -21.20
N GLU A 356 9.49 0.83 -21.82
CA GLU A 356 10.37 -0.31 -21.58
C GLU A 356 10.80 -0.40 -20.10
N GLU A 357 11.12 0.73 -19.46
CA GLU A 357 11.40 0.79 -18.03
C GLU A 357 10.19 0.33 -17.21
N ALA A 358 8.98 0.75 -17.56
CA ALA A 358 7.75 0.31 -16.89
C ALA A 358 7.53 -1.21 -17.02
N VAL A 359 7.85 -1.82 -18.18
CA VAL A 359 7.84 -3.29 -18.38
C VAL A 359 8.80 -3.99 -17.41
N VAL A 360 10.04 -3.49 -17.30
CA VAL A 360 11.06 -4.06 -16.40
C VAL A 360 10.61 -3.94 -14.94
N ASN A 361 10.07 -2.79 -14.55
CA ASN A 361 9.57 -2.54 -13.18
C ASN A 361 8.37 -3.45 -12.85
N PHE A 362 7.45 -3.66 -13.79
CA PHE A 362 6.34 -4.61 -13.62
C PHE A 362 6.85 -6.04 -13.39
N ARG A 363 7.78 -6.51 -14.22
CA ARG A 363 8.40 -7.84 -14.05
C ARG A 363 9.07 -7.99 -12.69
N LYS A 364 9.83 -6.97 -12.27
CA LYS A 364 10.49 -6.94 -10.94
C LYS A 364 9.46 -7.07 -9.82
N SER A 365 8.37 -6.32 -9.88
CA SER A 365 7.29 -6.39 -8.87
C SER A 365 6.64 -7.77 -8.82
N LEU A 366 6.42 -8.38 -9.98
CA LEU A 366 5.83 -9.73 -10.07
C LEU A 366 6.74 -10.80 -9.48
N TYR A 367 8.05 -10.80 -9.83
CA TYR A 367 9.00 -11.75 -9.24
C TYR A 367 9.18 -11.54 -7.74
N ALA A 368 9.16 -10.30 -7.25
CA ALA A 368 9.19 -10.01 -5.82
C ALA A 368 7.96 -10.58 -5.11
N ALA A 369 6.77 -10.43 -5.70
CA ALA A 369 5.53 -10.96 -5.16
C ALA A 369 5.53 -12.49 -5.09
N LEU A 370 6.04 -13.18 -6.11
CA LEU A 370 6.20 -14.64 -6.11
C LEU A 370 7.16 -15.09 -5.00
N ALA A 371 8.32 -14.45 -4.88
CA ALA A 371 9.31 -14.77 -3.87
C ALA A 371 8.80 -14.52 -2.44
N GLU A 372 8.06 -13.43 -2.22
CA GLU A 372 7.41 -13.14 -0.94
C GLU A 372 6.40 -14.22 -0.55
N THR A 373 5.59 -14.67 -1.52
CA THR A 373 4.57 -15.71 -1.28
C THR A 373 5.25 -17.04 -0.94
N GLU A 374 6.25 -17.45 -1.71
CA GLU A 374 7.00 -18.68 -1.48
C GLU A 374 7.68 -18.68 -0.12
N LYS A 375 8.35 -17.57 0.23
CA LYS A 375 8.99 -17.40 1.54
C LYS A 375 7.98 -17.51 2.69
N ALA A 376 6.80 -16.94 2.56
CA ALA A 376 5.78 -16.99 3.60
C ALA A 376 5.18 -18.41 3.76
N LEU A 377 5.00 -19.13 2.65
CA LEU A 377 4.52 -20.52 2.68
C LEU A 377 5.56 -21.48 3.27
N SER A 378 6.84 -21.34 2.90
CA SER A 378 7.94 -22.08 3.49
C SER A 378 8.04 -21.84 5.00
N ALA A 379 7.99 -20.56 5.42
CA ALA A 379 8.04 -20.20 6.83
C ALA A 379 6.90 -20.83 7.65
N ARG A 380 5.71 -21.02 7.08
CA ARG A 380 4.59 -21.69 7.77
C ARG A 380 4.95 -23.11 8.19
N THR A 381 5.54 -23.89 7.29
CA THR A 381 5.92 -25.29 7.56
C THR A 381 7.01 -25.36 8.61
N GLU A 382 8.04 -24.52 8.47
CA GLU A 382 9.17 -24.50 9.39
C GLU A 382 8.80 -24.03 10.80
N LEU A 383 7.98 -23.00 10.92
CA LEU A 383 7.50 -22.52 12.22
C LEU A 383 6.66 -23.57 12.95
N ALA A 384 5.84 -24.35 12.23
CA ALA A 384 5.07 -25.44 12.84
C ALA A 384 5.99 -26.56 13.37
N SER A 385 7.04 -26.91 12.61
CA SER A 385 8.05 -27.89 13.06
C SER A 385 8.83 -27.39 14.28
N GLN A 386 9.25 -26.12 14.28
CA GLN A 386 9.95 -25.50 15.41
C GLN A 386 9.08 -25.47 16.67
N GLU A 387 7.79 -25.17 16.55
CA GLU A 387 6.86 -25.17 17.68
C GLU A 387 6.78 -26.53 18.34
N GLN A 388 6.62 -27.61 17.58
CA GLN A 388 6.57 -28.98 18.12
C GLN A 388 7.85 -29.35 18.89
N ALA A 389 9.01 -28.93 18.38
CA ALA A 389 10.27 -29.14 19.06
C ALA A 389 10.34 -28.29 20.34
N GLN A 390 9.95 -27.03 20.30
CA GLN A 390 9.99 -26.12 21.44
C GLN A 390 9.00 -26.49 22.54
N GLN A 391 7.84 -27.05 22.21
CA GLN A 391 6.89 -27.59 23.19
C GLN A 391 7.53 -28.72 24.01
N ARG A 392 8.29 -29.62 23.37
CA ARG A 392 9.05 -30.68 24.09
C ARG A 392 10.12 -30.08 24.99
N VAL A 393 10.90 -29.11 24.50
CA VAL A 393 11.91 -28.40 25.30
C VAL A 393 11.27 -27.77 26.54
N MET A 394 10.12 -27.11 26.38
CA MET A 394 9.39 -26.49 27.49
C MET A 394 8.93 -27.53 28.53
N GLN A 395 8.35 -28.65 28.09
CA GLN A 395 7.89 -29.72 28.96
C GLN A 395 9.06 -30.34 29.77
N GLU A 396 10.17 -30.70 29.09
CA GLU A 396 11.33 -31.26 29.72
C GLU A 396 12.02 -30.30 30.70
N SER A 397 12.14 -29.03 30.34
CA SER A 397 12.74 -28.01 31.20
C SER A 397 11.92 -27.73 32.44
N ALA A 398 10.60 -27.79 32.37
CA ALA A 398 9.71 -27.68 33.53
C ALA A 398 9.89 -28.86 34.49
N GLU A 399 9.96 -30.09 33.97
CA GLU A 399 10.18 -31.31 34.79
C GLU A 399 11.58 -31.31 35.41
N ILE A 400 12.63 -30.92 34.67
CA ILE A 400 13.99 -30.75 35.20
C ILE A 400 14.00 -29.75 36.37
N THR A 401 13.29 -28.64 36.23
CA THR A 401 13.17 -27.61 37.28
C THR A 401 12.52 -28.19 38.55
N ARG A 402 11.44 -28.95 38.40
CA ARG A 402 10.74 -29.62 39.50
C ARG A 402 11.65 -30.63 40.23
N LEU A 403 12.43 -31.40 39.48
CA LEU A 403 13.37 -32.36 40.05
C LEU A 403 14.51 -31.70 40.81
N TYR A 404 15.09 -30.61 40.27
CA TYR A 404 16.13 -29.86 40.97
C TYR A 404 15.62 -29.14 42.22
N GLU A 405 14.37 -28.63 42.21
CA GLU A 405 13.74 -28.08 43.40
C GLU A 405 13.67 -29.12 44.53
N ALA A 406 13.19 -30.32 44.23
CA ALA A 406 13.11 -31.41 45.21
C ALA A 406 14.50 -31.81 45.76
N ARG A 407 15.52 -31.92 44.91
CA ARG A 407 16.89 -32.22 45.29
C ARG A 407 17.53 -31.12 46.14
N TYR A 408 17.29 -29.85 45.80
CA TYR A 408 17.77 -28.73 46.59
C TYR A 408 17.17 -28.74 47.99
N ARG A 409 15.86 -28.93 48.11
CA ARG A 409 15.15 -29.03 49.39
C ARG A 409 15.65 -30.21 50.26
N ALA A 410 16.15 -31.29 49.63
CA ALA A 410 16.78 -32.44 50.28
C ALA A 410 18.28 -32.23 50.57
N GLY A 411 18.85 -31.08 50.25
CA GLY A 411 20.27 -30.76 50.44
C GLY A 411 21.24 -31.52 49.50
N GLN A 412 20.74 -32.08 48.39
CA GLN A 412 21.54 -32.91 47.46
C GLN A 412 22.24 -32.12 46.37
N VAL A 413 21.80 -30.89 46.09
CA VAL A 413 22.39 -30.01 45.05
C VAL A 413 22.46 -28.56 45.57
N PRO A 414 23.43 -27.77 45.10
CA PRO A 414 23.51 -26.34 45.44
C PRO A 414 22.39 -25.54 44.83
N LEU A 415 22.05 -24.38 45.45
CA LEU A 415 21.02 -23.44 44.98
C LEU A 415 21.22 -23.06 43.52
N ARG A 416 22.45 -22.80 43.11
CA ARG A 416 22.81 -22.41 41.74
C ARG A 416 22.22 -23.33 40.68
N THR A 417 22.32 -24.66 40.90
CA THR A 417 21.79 -25.65 39.94
C THR A 417 20.28 -25.55 39.78
N TRP A 418 19.55 -25.25 40.84
CA TRP A 418 18.12 -25.04 40.78
C TRP A 418 17.77 -23.71 40.11
N LEU A 419 18.44 -22.60 40.41
CA LEU A 419 18.25 -21.31 39.78
C LEU A 419 18.52 -21.37 38.26
N ASP A 420 19.60 -22.04 37.84
CA ASP A 420 19.91 -22.24 36.42
C ASP A 420 18.85 -23.07 35.68
N ALA A 421 18.23 -24.05 36.37
CA ALA A 421 17.12 -24.83 35.81
C ALA A 421 15.84 -23.95 35.66
N GLN A 422 15.54 -23.13 36.65
CA GLN A 422 14.41 -22.18 36.59
C GLN A 422 14.58 -21.19 35.42
N GLU A 423 15.77 -20.64 35.23
CA GLU A 423 16.05 -19.73 34.12
C GLU A 423 15.86 -20.40 32.77
N ARG A 424 16.37 -21.64 32.60
CA ARG A 424 16.16 -22.42 31.37
C ARG A 424 14.70 -22.70 31.09
N SER A 425 13.90 -23.04 32.11
CA SER A 425 12.47 -23.28 31.97
C SER A 425 11.71 -21.99 31.56
N ARG A 426 12.05 -20.85 32.18
CA ARG A 426 11.49 -19.54 31.79
C ARG A 426 11.81 -19.20 30.34
N ASN A 427 13.07 -19.36 29.93
CA ASN A 427 13.50 -19.07 28.57
C ASN A 427 12.82 -20.00 27.56
N ALA A 428 12.61 -21.26 27.87
CA ALA A 428 11.88 -22.21 27.03
C ALA A 428 10.42 -21.80 26.82
N GLN A 429 9.75 -21.34 27.87
CA GLN A 429 8.37 -20.85 27.78
C GLN A 429 8.27 -19.55 26.98
N LEU A 430 9.16 -18.57 27.20
CA LEU A 430 9.20 -17.32 26.42
C LEU A 430 9.50 -17.57 24.94
N ALA A 431 10.35 -18.55 24.62
CA ALA A 431 10.64 -18.96 23.26
C ALA A 431 9.41 -19.58 22.58
N LEU A 432 8.63 -20.40 23.30
CA LEU A 432 7.38 -20.97 22.76
C LEU A 432 6.35 -19.89 22.46
N SER A 433 6.11 -18.95 23.37
CA SER A 433 5.20 -17.81 23.13
C SER A 433 5.67 -16.94 21.97
N ALA A 434 6.98 -16.76 21.78
CA ALA A 434 7.54 -16.04 20.65
C ALA A 434 7.29 -16.77 19.31
N LEU A 435 7.36 -18.10 19.29
CA LEU A 435 7.04 -18.91 18.10
C LEU A 435 5.54 -18.83 17.76
N HIS A 436 4.66 -18.87 18.75
CA HIS A 436 3.21 -18.65 18.53
C HIS A 436 2.95 -17.30 17.87
N LEU A 437 3.56 -16.22 18.37
CA LEU A 437 3.46 -14.91 17.73
C LEU A 437 3.98 -14.94 16.27
N ALA A 438 5.15 -15.58 16.04
CA ALA A 438 5.74 -15.67 14.71
C ALA A 438 4.82 -16.41 13.73
N GLN A 439 4.11 -17.46 14.16
CA GLN A 439 3.12 -18.16 13.35
C GLN A 439 1.91 -17.27 13.01
N LEU A 440 1.37 -16.55 14.00
CA LEU A 440 0.27 -15.61 13.79
C LEU A 440 0.67 -14.51 12.80
N GLN A 441 1.86 -13.93 12.93
CA GLN A 441 2.39 -12.91 12.02
C GLN A 441 2.66 -13.47 10.62
N ASN A 442 3.14 -14.72 10.53
CA ASN A 442 3.30 -15.39 9.24
C ASN A 442 1.96 -15.65 8.56
N GLN A 443 0.92 -16.03 9.32
CA GLN A 443 -0.44 -16.18 8.81
C GLN A 443 -0.98 -14.87 8.23
N VAL A 444 -0.78 -13.73 8.93
CA VAL A 444 -1.11 -12.39 8.41
C VAL A 444 -0.35 -12.10 7.12
N THR A 445 0.96 -12.40 7.12
CA THR A 445 1.82 -12.20 5.96
C THR A 445 1.31 -12.99 4.76
N ILE A 446 0.95 -14.27 4.94
CA ILE A 446 0.41 -15.10 3.87
C ILE A 446 -0.89 -14.50 3.32
N ASN A 447 -1.83 -14.09 4.19
CA ASN A 447 -3.06 -13.45 3.72
C ASN A 447 -2.75 -12.16 2.93
N LYS A 448 -1.80 -11.35 3.38
CA LYS A 448 -1.37 -10.13 2.68
C LYS A 448 -0.76 -10.45 1.30
N VAL A 449 0.19 -11.37 1.20
CA VAL A 449 0.88 -11.69 -0.05
C VAL A 449 0.00 -12.44 -1.06
N LEU A 450 -1.06 -13.11 -0.59
CA LEU A 450 -2.08 -13.71 -1.44
C LEU A 450 -3.17 -12.70 -1.89
N GLY A 451 -3.08 -11.43 -1.47
CA GLY A 451 -3.98 -10.37 -1.88
C GLY A 451 -5.18 -10.13 -0.96
N GLY A 452 -5.26 -10.82 0.20
CA GLY A 452 -6.24 -10.54 1.26
C GLY A 452 -7.71 -10.73 0.88
N GLY A 453 -8.00 -11.43 -0.21
CA GLY A 453 -9.38 -11.71 -0.65
C GLY A 453 -10.11 -10.52 -1.29
N TRP A 454 -9.46 -9.40 -1.53
CA TRP A 454 -10.05 -8.27 -2.26
C TRP A 454 -10.44 -8.70 -3.66
N GLN A 455 -11.73 -8.95 -3.87
CA GLN A 455 -12.31 -9.13 -5.19
C GLN A 455 -12.77 -7.77 -5.72
N THR A 456 -12.51 -7.48 -6.98
CA THR A 456 -13.17 -6.35 -7.66
C THR A 456 -14.68 -6.62 -7.68
N PRO A 457 -15.51 -5.63 -7.36
CA PRO A 457 -16.93 -5.72 -7.63
C PRO A 457 -17.22 -5.88 -9.11
#